data_a14c6e39efd3ffdba931abad04eb3d49
#
_entry.id   a14c6e39efd3ffdba931abad04eb3d49
#
_cell.length_a   1.000
_cell.length_b   1.000
_cell.length_c   1.000
_cell.angle_alpha   90.00
_cell.angle_beta   90.00
_cell.angle_gamma   90.00
#
_symmetry.space_group_name_H-M   'P 1'
#
loop_
_entity.id
_entity.type
_entity.pdbx_description
1 polymer ?
#
loop_
_entity_poly.entity_id
_entity_poly.type
_entity_poly.pdbx_seq_one_letter_code
_entity_poly.pdbx_strand_id
1 'polypeptide(L)'
;MKRMVRTLLVGFALAIAGSSYLATAQQPPAAPPQPMSFFVTSAGSGKGADLGGIAGADRICQTLATAAGSTKTFHAYLSAAAASGQAAVNARDRIGAGPWFNAKGARVAQNVGDLHGDTLEQARRGNNIQKPTALTEKGEVVNGVGDTPNQHDMITGSQLDGTAFTDAADHTCGNYSSSATTGVVQLGHHDRTGGGNVSWNSTHPSRGCSQENLVATGGAGRFYCFAIN
;
A
#
# COMPACT_ATOMS: atom_id res chain seq x y z
N MET A 1 77.88 59.01 -29.11
CA MET A 1 77.11 57.96 -29.79
C MET A 1 77.25 56.69 -28.95
N LYS A 2 76.23 56.34 -28.10
CA LYS A 2 76.26 55.10 -27.34
C LYS A 2 75.29 54.10 -27.96
N ARG A 3 75.77 52.98 -28.43
CA ARG A 3 74.96 51.87 -28.92
C ARG A 3 74.45 51.03 -27.75
N MET A 4 73.16 50.89 -27.63
CA MET A 4 72.51 50.05 -26.67
C MET A 4 72.28 48.66 -27.30
N VAL A 5 72.86 47.63 -26.73
CA VAL A 5 72.70 46.21 -27.13
C VAL A 5 71.47 45.73 -26.36
N ARG A 6 70.40 45.27 -27.04
CA ARG A 6 69.21 44.61 -26.44
C ARG A 6 69.44 43.10 -26.48
N THR A 7 69.52 42.51 -25.33
CA THR A 7 69.58 41.06 -25.18
C THR A 7 68.14 40.51 -25.17
N LEU A 8 67.79 39.64 -26.12
CA LEU A 8 66.55 38.88 -26.13
C LEU A 8 66.68 37.66 -25.21
N LEU A 9 65.87 37.56 -24.18
CA LEU A 9 65.63 36.34 -23.35
C LEU A 9 64.51 35.54 -24.00
N VAL A 10 64.79 34.37 -24.53
CA VAL A 10 63.79 33.40 -24.98
C VAL A 10 63.42 32.53 -23.80
N GLY A 11 62.22 32.73 -23.26
CA GLY A 11 61.64 31.89 -22.23
C GLY A 11 61.00 30.64 -22.86
N PHE A 12 61.50 29.47 -22.50
CA PHE A 12 60.91 28.18 -22.84
C PHE A 12 59.81 27.88 -21.82
N ALA A 13 58.54 27.91 -22.22
CA ALA A 13 57.41 27.47 -21.40
C ALA A 13 57.20 25.95 -21.60
N LEU A 14 57.52 25.14 -20.58
CA LEU A 14 57.14 23.72 -20.53
C LEU A 14 55.62 23.64 -20.21
N ALA A 15 54.82 23.23 -21.18
CA ALA A 15 53.42 22.86 -20.95
C ALA A 15 53.34 21.43 -20.39
N ILE A 16 53.05 21.26 -19.12
CA ILE A 16 52.72 19.96 -18.49
C ILE A 16 51.28 19.66 -18.80
N ALA A 17 51.00 18.76 -19.73
CA ALA A 17 49.68 18.22 -20.01
C ALA A 17 49.31 17.24 -18.88
N GLY A 18 48.58 17.69 -17.86
CA GLY A 18 48.01 16.85 -16.83
C GLY A 18 46.80 16.12 -17.37
N SER A 19 46.91 14.82 -17.65
CA SER A 19 45.76 13.94 -17.99
C SER A 19 44.98 13.67 -16.73
N SER A 20 43.83 14.35 -16.56
CA SER A 20 42.87 14.08 -15.47
C SER A 20 42.11 12.80 -15.82
N TYR A 21 42.46 11.67 -15.18
CA TYR A 21 41.66 10.46 -15.22
C TYR A 21 40.39 10.71 -14.36
N LEU A 22 39.26 10.93 -15.00
CA LEU A 22 37.93 10.87 -14.34
C LEU A 22 37.66 9.41 -14.02
N ALA A 23 37.91 9.01 -12.78
CA ALA A 23 37.43 7.74 -12.25
C ALA A 23 35.90 7.78 -12.20
N THR A 24 35.26 7.11 -13.13
CA THR A 24 33.81 6.85 -13.04
C THR A 24 33.59 5.92 -11.87
N ALA A 25 33.09 6.46 -10.75
CA ALA A 25 32.65 5.66 -9.62
C ALA A 25 31.51 4.75 -10.11
N GLN A 26 31.78 3.46 -10.20
CA GLN A 26 30.80 2.45 -10.58
C GLN A 26 29.76 2.38 -9.47
N GLN A 27 28.50 2.71 -9.79
CA GLN A 27 27.40 2.66 -8.82
C GLN A 27 27.23 1.20 -8.35
N PRO A 28 27.16 0.94 -7.04
CA PRO A 28 26.95 -0.42 -6.54
C PRO A 28 25.74 -1.06 -7.20
N PRO A 29 25.75 -2.37 -7.47
CA PRO A 29 24.59 -3.07 -7.99
C PRO A 29 23.35 -2.78 -7.12
N ALA A 30 22.21 -2.51 -7.74
CA ALA A 30 20.96 -2.32 -7.00
C ALA A 30 20.67 -3.56 -6.15
N ALA A 31 20.31 -3.36 -4.89
CA ALA A 31 19.89 -4.46 -4.04
C ALA A 31 18.72 -5.23 -4.69
N PRO A 32 18.65 -6.56 -4.54
CA PRO A 32 17.55 -7.32 -5.10
C PRO A 32 16.21 -6.81 -4.53
N PRO A 33 15.11 -6.85 -5.33
CA PRO A 33 13.81 -6.43 -4.88
C PRO A 33 13.40 -7.19 -3.61
N GLN A 34 12.81 -6.47 -2.66
CA GLN A 34 12.29 -7.11 -1.44
C GLN A 34 11.12 -8.02 -1.80
N PRO A 35 11.01 -9.23 -1.18
CA PRO A 35 9.89 -10.12 -1.41
C PRO A 35 8.56 -9.43 -1.06
N MET A 36 7.54 -9.68 -1.89
CA MET A 36 6.20 -9.17 -1.65
C MET A 36 5.69 -9.54 -0.26
N SER A 37 5.20 -8.55 0.46
CA SER A 37 4.57 -8.70 1.78
C SER A 37 3.32 -7.83 1.95
N PHE A 38 2.89 -7.16 0.89
CA PHE A 38 1.65 -6.39 0.80
C PHE A 38 1.09 -6.45 -0.62
N PHE A 39 -0.23 -6.57 -0.74
CA PHE A 39 -0.95 -6.39 -2.01
C PHE A 39 -2.42 -6.03 -1.80
N VAL A 40 -3.05 -5.49 -2.85
CA VAL A 40 -4.51 -5.41 -3.00
C VAL A 40 -4.96 -6.67 -3.73
N THR A 41 -6.01 -7.34 -3.26
CA THR A 41 -6.51 -8.54 -3.95
C THR A 41 -6.88 -8.24 -5.41
N SER A 42 -6.45 -9.06 -6.35
CA SER A 42 -6.82 -8.91 -7.78
C SER A 42 -8.29 -9.18 -8.04
N ALA A 43 -8.96 -9.92 -7.13
CA ALA A 43 -10.38 -10.20 -7.13
C ALA A 43 -10.92 -10.23 -5.70
N GLY A 44 -12.20 -9.89 -5.52
CA GLY A 44 -12.94 -10.14 -4.29
C GLY A 44 -13.52 -11.56 -4.28
N SER A 45 -14.42 -11.84 -3.32
CA SER A 45 -15.14 -13.12 -3.23
C SER A 45 -16.13 -13.35 -4.38
N GLY A 46 -16.51 -12.30 -5.11
CA GLY A 46 -17.63 -12.29 -6.06
C GLY A 46 -19.00 -12.24 -5.40
N LYS A 47 -19.05 -12.19 -4.06
CA LYS A 47 -20.27 -12.14 -3.24
C LYS A 47 -20.34 -10.86 -2.40
N GLY A 48 -19.82 -9.75 -2.94
CA GLY A 48 -19.77 -8.49 -2.22
C GLY A 48 -18.92 -8.58 -0.97
N ALA A 49 -19.45 -8.15 0.17
CA ALA A 49 -18.77 -8.18 1.46
C ALA A 49 -18.87 -9.55 2.18
N ASP A 50 -19.57 -10.55 1.62
CA ASP A 50 -19.48 -11.93 2.11
C ASP A 50 -18.15 -12.55 1.66
N LEU A 51 -17.19 -12.52 2.55
CA LEU A 51 -15.85 -13.10 2.37
C LEU A 51 -15.72 -14.47 3.05
N GLY A 52 -16.79 -14.98 3.67
CA GLY A 52 -16.77 -16.15 4.55
C GLY A 52 -16.12 -15.83 5.91
N GLY A 53 -16.38 -14.62 6.42
CA GLY A 53 -15.78 -14.06 7.62
C GLY A 53 -14.30 -13.69 7.43
N ILE A 54 -13.64 -13.28 8.53
CA ILE A 54 -12.20 -12.97 8.50
C ILE A 54 -11.38 -14.18 8.04
N ALA A 55 -11.68 -15.38 8.51
CA ALA A 55 -10.96 -16.60 8.10
C ALA A 55 -11.12 -16.90 6.60
N GLY A 56 -12.26 -16.57 5.99
CA GLY A 56 -12.47 -16.67 4.56
C GLY A 56 -11.60 -15.66 3.79
N ALA A 57 -11.56 -14.42 4.26
CA ALA A 57 -10.70 -13.38 3.70
C ALA A 57 -9.21 -13.73 3.77
N ASP A 58 -8.75 -14.31 4.89
CA ASP A 58 -7.38 -14.79 5.03
C ASP A 58 -7.05 -15.90 4.03
N ARG A 59 -7.97 -16.83 3.81
CA ARG A 59 -7.80 -17.87 2.78
C ARG A 59 -7.69 -17.27 1.37
N ILE A 60 -8.47 -16.22 1.06
CA ILE A 60 -8.35 -15.51 -0.22
C ILE A 60 -6.96 -14.87 -0.33
N CYS A 61 -6.49 -14.14 0.69
CA CYS A 61 -5.15 -13.57 0.72
C CYS A 61 -4.06 -14.63 0.49
N GLN A 62 -4.13 -15.74 1.24
CA GLN A 62 -3.13 -16.80 1.14
C GLN A 62 -3.15 -17.49 -0.24
N THR A 63 -4.33 -17.73 -0.79
CA THR A 63 -4.47 -18.35 -2.12
C THR A 63 -3.85 -17.46 -3.20
N LEU A 64 -4.15 -16.16 -3.20
CA LEU A 64 -3.60 -15.21 -4.17
C LEU A 64 -2.08 -15.06 -4.00
N ALA A 65 -1.58 -14.94 -2.77
CA ALA A 65 -0.15 -14.85 -2.48
C ALA A 65 0.61 -16.10 -2.95
N THR A 66 0.08 -17.30 -2.67
CA THR A 66 0.66 -18.57 -3.11
C THR A 66 0.68 -18.70 -4.63
N ALA A 67 -0.40 -18.31 -5.31
CA ALA A 67 -0.47 -18.29 -6.77
C ALA A 67 0.53 -17.31 -7.39
N ALA A 68 0.89 -16.23 -6.67
CA ALA A 68 1.95 -15.30 -7.06
C ALA A 68 3.38 -15.75 -6.64
N GLY A 69 3.53 -16.97 -6.11
CA GLY A 69 4.83 -17.55 -5.74
C GLY A 69 5.35 -17.14 -4.36
N SER A 70 4.54 -16.47 -3.52
CA SER A 70 4.95 -16.12 -2.17
C SER A 70 4.89 -17.34 -1.24
N THR A 71 5.89 -17.48 -0.38
CA THR A 71 5.95 -18.49 0.69
C THR A 71 5.59 -17.94 2.07
N LYS A 72 5.26 -16.64 2.15
CA LYS A 72 4.86 -15.97 3.38
C LYS A 72 3.41 -16.29 3.74
N THR A 73 3.07 -16.15 5.02
CA THR A 73 1.69 -16.22 5.52
C THR A 73 1.04 -14.84 5.42
N PHE A 74 -0.15 -14.76 4.81
CA PHE A 74 -0.87 -13.51 4.60
C PHE A 74 -2.20 -13.47 5.33
N HIS A 75 -2.50 -12.36 5.96
CA HIS A 75 -3.80 -12.04 6.54
C HIS A 75 -4.44 -10.85 5.82
N ALA A 76 -5.76 -10.85 5.78
CA ALA A 76 -6.55 -9.73 5.31
C ALA A 76 -6.53 -8.59 6.35
N TYR A 77 -6.40 -7.35 5.90
CA TYR A 77 -6.53 -6.15 6.73
C TYR A 77 -8.02 -5.87 6.98
N LEU A 78 -8.58 -6.48 7.98
CA LEU A 78 -10.00 -6.38 8.32
C LEU A 78 -10.18 -6.28 9.84
N SER A 79 -10.97 -5.31 10.30
CA SER A 79 -11.47 -5.29 11.68
C SER A 79 -12.84 -5.95 11.75
N ALA A 80 -13.17 -6.55 12.89
CA ALA A 80 -14.48 -7.14 13.14
C ALA A 80 -15.03 -6.69 14.51
N ALA A 81 -16.32 -6.48 14.57
CA ALA A 81 -17.01 -6.18 15.82
C ALA A 81 -17.03 -7.40 16.75
N ALA A 82 -17.09 -7.15 18.06
CA ALA A 82 -17.33 -8.23 19.01
C ALA A 82 -18.68 -8.90 18.72
N ALA A 83 -18.73 -10.22 18.76
CA ALA A 83 -19.95 -10.98 18.50
C ALA A 83 -19.98 -12.29 19.28
N SER A 84 -21.14 -12.65 19.84
CA SER A 84 -21.42 -14.00 20.38
C SER A 84 -20.27 -14.65 21.17
N GLY A 85 -19.70 -13.93 22.16
CA GLY A 85 -18.62 -14.43 23.00
C GLY A 85 -17.21 -14.31 22.40
N GLN A 86 -17.08 -13.71 21.23
CA GLN A 86 -15.77 -13.37 20.62
C GLN A 86 -15.47 -11.88 20.80
N ALA A 87 -14.24 -11.57 21.20
CA ALA A 87 -13.76 -10.20 21.27
C ALA A 87 -13.69 -9.54 19.89
N ALA A 88 -13.75 -8.21 19.85
CA ALA A 88 -13.49 -7.46 18.63
C ALA A 88 -12.09 -7.76 18.10
N VAL A 89 -11.92 -7.70 16.79
CA VAL A 89 -10.66 -7.91 16.09
C VAL A 89 -10.24 -6.60 15.45
N ASN A 90 -9.03 -6.13 15.76
CA ASN A 90 -8.45 -4.96 15.12
C ASN A 90 -7.60 -5.39 13.92
N ALA A 91 -7.79 -4.76 12.78
CA ALA A 91 -6.99 -5.03 11.59
C ALA A 91 -5.50 -4.81 11.84
N ARG A 92 -5.12 -3.77 12.58
CA ARG A 92 -3.73 -3.42 12.90
C ARG A 92 -2.99 -4.50 13.70
N ASP A 93 -3.71 -5.29 14.50
CA ASP A 93 -3.10 -6.27 15.42
C ASP A 93 -2.88 -7.64 14.76
N ARG A 94 -3.39 -7.83 13.52
CA ARG A 94 -3.36 -9.12 12.84
C ARG A 94 -2.49 -9.19 11.58
N ILE A 95 -1.82 -8.10 11.23
CA ILE A 95 -1.04 -7.98 9.98
C ILE A 95 0.47 -8.09 10.17
N GLY A 96 0.95 -8.44 11.38
CA GLY A 96 2.38 -8.49 11.70
C GLY A 96 2.98 -7.12 12.00
N ALA A 97 4.30 -7.03 11.98
CA ALA A 97 5.05 -5.83 12.41
C ALA A 97 5.63 -4.99 11.26
N GLY A 98 5.65 -5.52 10.03
CA GLY A 98 6.34 -4.90 8.89
C GLY A 98 7.86 -5.18 8.87
N PRO A 99 8.64 -4.54 7.99
CA PRO A 99 8.18 -3.67 6.91
C PRO A 99 7.44 -4.42 5.79
N TRP A 100 6.53 -3.72 5.10
CA TRP A 100 5.77 -4.32 4.01
C TRP A 100 6.14 -3.71 2.67
N PHE A 101 6.25 -4.59 1.66
CA PHE A 101 6.66 -4.28 0.30
C PHE A 101 5.62 -4.82 -0.68
N ASN A 102 5.30 -4.04 -1.71
CA ASN A 102 4.43 -4.49 -2.78
C ASN A 102 5.12 -5.49 -3.73
N ALA A 103 4.38 -6.02 -4.70
CA ALA A 103 4.87 -7.02 -5.65
C ALA A 103 6.04 -6.55 -6.53
N LYS A 104 6.36 -5.24 -6.55
CA LYS A 104 7.52 -4.65 -7.24
C LYS A 104 8.65 -4.28 -6.29
N GLY A 105 8.57 -4.68 -5.01
CA GLY A 105 9.58 -4.41 -4.00
C GLY A 105 9.60 -2.98 -3.46
N ALA A 106 8.61 -2.15 -3.80
CA ALA A 106 8.47 -0.83 -3.19
C ALA A 106 7.86 -0.95 -1.79
N ARG A 107 8.49 -0.31 -0.80
CA ARG A 107 7.99 -0.30 0.57
C ARG A 107 6.72 0.53 0.68
N VAL A 108 5.66 -0.05 1.25
CA VAL A 108 4.38 0.62 1.52
C VAL A 108 4.30 1.19 2.93
N ALA A 109 4.90 0.52 3.91
CA ALA A 109 5.06 1.02 5.29
C ALA A 109 6.21 0.32 6.00
N GLN A 110 6.82 0.99 6.98
CA GLN A 110 7.91 0.45 7.77
C GLN A 110 7.43 -0.43 8.92
N ASN A 111 6.33 -0.05 9.56
CA ASN A 111 5.74 -0.72 10.72
C ASN A 111 4.27 -0.31 10.88
N VAL A 112 3.58 -0.85 11.88
CA VAL A 112 2.17 -0.56 12.18
C VAL A 112 1.94 0.93 12.46
N GLY A 113 2.84 1.58 13.21
CA GLY A 113 2.73 3.01 13.49
C GLY A 113 2.88 3.89 12.25
N ASP A 114 3.82 3.56 11.36
CA ASP A 114 3.99 4.24 10.07
C ASP A 114 2.76 4.02 9.16
N LEU A 115 2.21 2.81 9.17
CA LEU A 115 1.03 2.47 8.38
C LEU A 115 -0.20 3.30 8.76
N HIS A 116 -0.44 3.55 10.05
CA HIS A 116 -1.62 4.26 10.56
C HIS A 116 -1.36 5.73 10.92
N GLY A 117 -0.10 6.16 10.94
CA GLY A 117 0.25 7.52 11.34
C GLY A 117 0.03 7.78 12.83
N ASP A 118 0.49 6.85 13.70
CA ASP A 118 0.27 6.91 15.16
C ASP A 118 1.00 8.08 15.85
N THR A 119 1.94 8.73 15.16
CA THR A 119 2.58 9.97 15.60
C THR A 119 2.33 11.10 14.62
N LEU A 120 2.47 12.36 15.06
CA LEU A 120 2.31 13.52 14.20
C LEU A 120 3.28 13.48 13.00
N GLU A 121 4.50 13.01 13.20
CA GLU A 121 5.48 12.89 12.13
C GLU A 121 5.12 11.79 11.13
N GLN A 122 4.70 10.63 11.60
CA GLN A 122 4.22 9.53 10.77
C GLN A 122 2.98 9.93 9.98
N ALA A 123 2.03 10.64 10.60
CA ALA A 123 0.85 11.17 9.91
C ALA A 123 1.20 12.17 8.80
N ARG A 124 2.26 12.98 8.98
CA ARG A 124 2.74 13.91 7.96
C ARG A 124 3.44 13.21 6.80
N ARG A 125 4.21 12.16 7.05
CA ARG A 125 4.84 11.34 6.00
C ARG A 125 3.82 10.49 5.29
N GLY A 126 2.84 9.96 6.04
CA GLY A 126 1.91 8.93 5.59
C GLY A 126 2.62 7.62 5.24
N ASN A 127 1.85 6.56 5.09
CA ASN A 127 2.34 5.38 4.41
C ASN A 127 2.34 5.60 2.89
N ASN A 128 2.98 4.71 2.16
CA ASN A 128 3.09 4.78 0.70
C ASN A 128 2.00 3.93 0.00
N ILE A 129 0.82 3.77 0.61
CA ILE A 129 -0.35 3.15 -0.05
C ILE A 129 -1.03 4.25 -0.86
N GLN A 130 -0.90 4.17 -2.18
CA GLN A 130 -1.48 5.07 -3.16
C GLN A 130 -1.53 4.35 -4.52
N LYS A 131 -2.26 4.89 -5.51
CA LYS A 131 -2.49 4.21 -6.80
C LYS A 131 -1.26 3.52 -7.42
N PRO A 132 -0.07 4.13 -7.54
CA PRO A 132 1.09 3.47 -8.14
C PRO A 132 1.74 2.38 -7.28
N THR A 133 1.43 2.29 -5.99
CA THR A 133 2.07 1.37 -5.04
C THR A 133 1.12 0.34 -4.42
N ALA A 134 -0.19 0.63 -4.38
CA ALA A 134 -1.23 -0.32 -3.99
C ALA A 134 -1.52 -1.31 -5.14
N LEU A 135 -0.54 -2.17 -5.40
CA LEU A 135 -0.57 -3.13 -6.51
C LEU A 135 -1.25 -4.42 -6.11
N THR A 136 -1.76 -5.17 -7.10
CA THR A 136 -2.22 -6.54 -6.89
C THR A 136 -1.04 -7.47 -6.59
N GLU A 137 -1.33 -8.71 -6.18
CA GLU A 137 -0.32 -9.76 -5.99
C GLU A 137 0.48 -10.06 -7.27
N LYS A 138 -0.08 -9.69 -8.44
CA LYS A 138 0.59 -9.82 -9.75
C LYS A 138 1.41 -8.60 -10.14
N GLY A 139 1.44 -7.56 -9.31
CA GLY A 139 2.11 -6.29 -9.60
C GLY A 139 1.35 -5.37 -10.56
N GLU A 140 0.05 -5.60 -10.75
CA GLU A 140 -0.82 -4.77 -11.58
C GLU A 140 -1.36 -3.59 -10.78
N VAL A 141 -1.53 -2.45 -11.45
CA VAL A 141 -2.17 -1.27 -10.86
C VAL A 141 -3.68 -1.52 -10.78
N VAL A 142 -4.26 -1.22 -9.63
CA VAL A 142 -5.72 -1.24 -9.45
C VAL A 142 -6.32 0.07 -9.96
N ASN A 143 -7.41 -0.02 -10.69
CA ASN A 143 -8.14 1.16 -11.15
C ASN A 143 -8.59 2.02 -9.98
N GLY A 144 -8.47 3.34 -10.14
CA GLY A 144 -8.84 4.35 -9.15
C GLY A 144 -9.81 5.38 -9.71
N VAL A 145 -9.95 6.51 -9.01
CA VAL A 145 -10.76 7.63 -9.49
C VAL A 145 -10.28 8.09 -10.88
N GLY A 146 -11.24 8.24 -11.79
CA GLY A 146 -10.98 8.62 -13.19
C GLY A 146 -10.75 7.45 -14.13
N ASP A 147 -10.56 6.23 -13.64
CA ASP A 147 -10.52 5.03 -14.48
C ASP A 147 -11.92 4.42 -14.67
N THR A 148 -12.05 3.57 -15.68
CA THR A 148 -13.28 2.82 -15.95
C THR A 148 -12.96 1.32 -16.03
N PRO A 149 -13.55 0.47 -15.16
CA PRO A 149 -14.38 0.84 -13.99
C PRO A 149 -13.55 1.45 -12.85
N ASN A 150 -14.17 2.33 -12.05
CA ASN A 150 -13.57 2.76 -10.80
C ASN A 150 -13.60 1.59 -9.79
N GLN A 151 -12.47 1.31 -9.11
CA GLN A 151 -12.33 0.21 -8.16
C GLN A 151 -11.49 0.64 -6.94
N HIS A 152 -11.58 1.93 -6.55
CA HIS A 152 -10.69 2.48 -5.52
C HIS A 152 -11.09 2.11 -4.10
N ASP A 153 -12.33 1.69 -3.86
CA ASP A 153 -12.82 1.32 -2.54
C ASP A 153 -12.35 -0.08 -2.14
N MET A 154 -11.70 -0.15 -0.98
CA MET A 154 -11.22 -1.37 -0.36
C MET A 154 -12.02 -1.67 0.90
N ILE A 155 -12.48 -2.91 1.05
CA ILE A 155 -13.15 -3.38 2.26
C ILE A 155 -12.12 -3.40 3.41
N THR A 156 -12.46 -2.79 4.56
CA THR A 156 -11.60 -2.78 5.74
C THR A 156 -12.36 -2.99 7.04
N GLY A 157 -13.58 -2.43 7.18
CA GLY A 157 -14.35 -2.46 8.43
C GLY A 157 -13.61 -1.79 9.59
N SER A 158 -12.65 -0.92 9.31
CA SER A 158 -11.72 -0.37 10.30
C SER A 158 -11.90 1.13 10.52
N GLN A 159 -11.61 1.59 11.73
CA GLN A 159 -11.34 3.00 12.02
C GLN A 159 -9.98 3.43 11.41
N LEU A 160 -9.72 4.74 11.43
CA LEU A 160 -8.48 5.32 10.88
C LEU A 160 -7.21 4.71 11.47
N ASP A 161 -7.22 4.40 12.75
CA ASP A 161 -6.09 3.79 13.47
C ASP A 161 -5.99 2.26 13.30
N GLY A 162 -6.88 1.65 12.52
CA GLY A 162 -6.92 0.21 12.28
C GLY A 162 -7.61 -0.60 13.34
N THR A 163 -8.32 0.04 14.29
CA THR A 163 -9.14 -0.65 15.30
C THR A 163 -10.56 -0.92 14.80
N ALA A 164 -11.27 -1.83 15.45
CA ALA A 164 -12.69 -2.06 15.23
C ALA A 164 -13.51 -0.87 15.72
N PHE A 165 -14.66 -0.63 15.11
CA PHE A 165 -15.65 0.31 15.64
C PHE A 165 -16.19 -0.21 16.97
N THR A 166 -16.45 0.70 17.90
CA THR A 166 -16.95 0.40 19.26
C THR A 166 -18.39 0.84 19.49
N ASP A 167 -19.01 1.50 18.50
CA ASP A 167 -20.42 1.85 18.54
C ASP A 167 -21.29 0.61 18.26
N ALA A 168 -22.63 0.78 18.38
CA ALA A 168 -23.59 -0.31 18.18
C ALA A 168 -23.92 -0.59 16.70
N ALA A 169 -23.37 0.19 15.75
CA ALA A 169 -23.64 0.02 14.33
C ALA A 169 -22.76 -1.08 13.73
N ASP A 170 -23.31 -1.79 12.74
CA ASP A 170 -22.52 -2.75 11.95
C ASP A 170 -21.74 -2.01 10.85
N HIS A 171 -20.43 -2.07 10.91
CA HIS A 171 -19.50 -1.51 9.94
C HIS A 171 -18.80 -2.58 9.09
N THR A 172 -19.29 -3.82 9.12
CA THR A 172 -18.56 -4.99 8.63
C THR A 172 -19.40 -5.95 7.79
N CYS A 173 -20.65 -5.60 7.47
CA CYS A 173 -21.60 -6.51 6.82
C CYS A 173 -21.71 -7.85 7.56
N GLY A 174 -21.98 -7.78 8.87
CA GLY A 174 -22.11 -8.97 9.72
C GLY A 174 -20.78 -9.73 9.85
N ASN A 175 -19.70 -9.01 10.14
CA ASN A 175 -18.35 -9.57 10.19
C ASN A 175 -17.99 -10.36 8.91
N TYR A 176 -18.28 -9.76 7.74
CA TYR A 176 -17.97 -10.28 6.40
C TYR A 176 -18.68 -11.60 6.06
N SER A 177 -19.92 -11.74 6.55
CA SER A 177 -20.76 -12.91 6.26
C SER A 177 -22.05 -12.57 5.49
N SER A 178 -22.22 -11.32 5.07
CA SER A 178 -23.42 -10.85 4.37
C SER A 178 -23.11 -10.30 2.98
N SER A 179 -23.95 -10.72 2.01
CA SER A 179 -24.03 -10.16 0.65
C SER A 179 -25.37 -9.47 0.41
N ALA A 180 -26.08 -9.06 1.47
CA ALA A 180 -27.38 -8.43 1.35
C ALA A 180 -27.30 -7.06 0.66
N THR A 181 -28.41 -6.62 0.07
CA THR A 181 -28.51 -5.28 -0.52
C THR A 181 -28.57 -4.17 0.51
N THR A 182 -28.76 -4.52 1.78
CA THR A 182 -28.77 -3.65 2.97
C THR A 182 -27.50 -3.87 3.79
N GLY A 183 -27.35 -3.12 4.89
CA GLY A 183 -26.14 -3.12 5.71
C GLY A 183 -25.04 -2.27 5.10
N VAL A 184 -23.91 -2.18 5.79
CA VAL A 184 -22.76 -1.41 5.32
C VAL A 184 -21.45 -2.09 5.73
N VAL A 185 -20.38 -1.84 4.96
CA VAL A 185 -19.03 -2.11 5.38
C VAL A 185 -18.20 -0.83 5.22
N GLN A 186 -17.33 -0.54 6.18
CA GLN A 186 -16.41 0.59 6.09
C GLN A 186 -15.36 0.33 5.02
N LEU A 187 -15.12 1.35 4.19
CA LEU A 187 -14.22 1.32 3.03
C LEU A 187 -13.07 2.30 3.19
N GLY A 188 -11.95 2.00 2.56
CA GLY A 188 -10.81 2.90 2.39
C GLY A 188 -10.48 3.09 0.91
N HIS A 189 -9.77 4.16 0.57
CA HIS A 189 -9.37 4.48 -0.82
C HIS A 189 -7.90 4.13 -1.06
N HIS A 190 -7.60 3.09 -1.82
CA HIS A 190 -6.22 2.69 -2.12
C HIS A 190 -5.44 3.77 -2.88
N ASP A 191 -6.11 4.61 -3.64
CA ASP A 191 -5.52 5.69 -4.44
C ASP A 191 -5.47 7.04 -3.71
N ARG A 192 -6.04 7.12 -2.50
CA ARG A 192 -6.16 8.34 -1.68
C ARG A 192 -6.73 9.53 -2.43
N THR A 193 -7.67 9.29 -3.31
CA THR A 193 -8.37 10.31 -4.09
C THR A 193 -9.87 10.24 -3.86
N GLY A 194 -10.59 11.26 -4.35
CA GLY A 194 -12.01 11.39 -4.13
C GLY A 194 -12.35 12.50 -3.13
N GLY A 195 -13.64 12.74 -2.90
CA GLY A 195 -14.11 13.79 -2.00
C GLY A 195 -14.02 13.40 -0.52
N GLY A 196 -13.93 14.40 0.36
CA GLY A 196 -13.97 14.20 1.80
C GLY A 196 -12.68 13.62 2.40
N ASN A 197 -12.82 12.61 3.22
CA ASN A 197 -11.70 11.88 3.80
C ASN A 197 -11.09 10.93 2.76
N VAL A 198 -9.79 11.05 2.53
CA VAL A 198 -9.02 10.24 1.55
C VAL A 198 -8.16 9.17 2.23
N SER A 199 -8.61 8.64 3.37
CA SER A 199 -7.89 7.60 4.09
C SER A 199 -7.78 6.31 3.26
N TRP A 200 -6.64 5.65 3.34
CA TRP A 200 -6.45 4.38 2.68
C TRP A 200 -7.31 3.25 3.29
N ASN A 201 -7.70 3.37 4.58
CA ASN A 201 -8.39 2.31 5.32
C ASN A 201 -9.76 2.70 5.91
N SER A 202 -10.11 3.99 5.97
CA SER A 202 -11.36 4.41 6.62
C SER A 202 -11.88 5.72 6.04
N THR A 203 -12.61 5.64 4.94
CA THR A 203 -13.12 6.82 4.20
C THR A 203 -14.61 7.00 4.42
N HIS A 204 -15.42 6.02 4.05
CA HIS A 204 -16.88 6.05 4.12
C HIS A 204 -17.48 4.63 4.14
N PRO A 205 -18.75 4.47 4.55
CA PRO A 205 -19.45 3.21 4.42
C PRO A 205 -19.87 2.92 2.96
N SER A 206 -20.04 1.64 2.65
CA SER A 206 -20.64 1.19 1.38
C SER A 206 -22.14 1.46 1.36
N ARG A 207 -22.76 1.39 0.18
CA ARG A 207 -24.23 1.52 0.01
C ARG A 207 -25.01 0.28 0.45
N GLY A 208 -24.34 -0.84 0.60
CA GLY A 208 -24.88 -2.15 1.00
C GLY A 208 -23.78 -3.18 0.94
N CYS A 209 -24.09 -4.43 1.27
CA CYS A 209 -23.14 -5.53 1.35
C CYS A 209 -23.05 -6.34 0.04
N SER A 210 -23.97 -6.16 -0.92
CA SER A 210 -23.96 -6.90 -2.18
C SER A 210 -22.84 -6.44 -3.10
N GLN A 211 -22.43 -7.30 -4.05
CA GLN A 211 -21.41 -6.99 -5.04
C GLN A 211 -21.79 -5.75 -5.86
N GLU A 212 -23.06 -5.63 -6.26
CA GLU A 212 -23.58 -4.49 -7.02
C GLU A 212 -23.46 -3.18 -6.22
N ASN A 213 -23.76 -3.22 -4.91
CA ASN A 213 -23.64 -2.06 -4.04
C ASN A 213 -22.20 -1.62 -3.82
N LEU A 214 -21.27 -2.57 -3.70
CA LEU A 214 -19.83 -2.24 -3.64
C LEU A 214 -19.34 -1.61 -4.94
N VAL A 215 -19.76 -2.13 -6.10
CA VAL A 215 -19.45 -1.53 -7.41
C VAL A 215 -20.07 -0.14 -7.54
N ALA A 216 -21.34 0.03 -7.13
CA ALA A 216 -22.03 1.31 -7.17
C ALA A 216 -21.46 2.35 -6.21
N THR A 217 -20.71 1.92 -5.18
CA THR A 217 -19.99 2.83 -4.28
C THR A 217 -18.68 3.31 -4.91
N GLY A 218 -18.01 2.51 -5.69
CA GLY A 218 -16.70 2.82 -6.32
C GLY A 218 -15.66 1.74 -6.12
N GLY A 219 -16.09 0.54 -5.72
CA GLY A 219 -15.23 -0.59 -5.42
C GLY A 219 -15.46 -1.79 -6.34
N ALA A 220 -14.93 -2.94 -5.92
CA ALA A 220 -15.12 -4.23 -6.59
C ALA A 220 -15.11 -5.40 -5.59
N GLY A 221 -15.29 -5.13 -4.29
CA GLY A 221 -15.17 -6.14 -3.24
C GLY A 221 -13.72 -6.54 -2.95
N ARG A 222 -12.75 -5.71 -3.29
CA ARG A 222 -11.32 -5.90 -3.03
C ARG A 222 -10.95 -5.47 -1.62
N PHE A 223 -9.84 -5.99 -1.11
CA PHE A 223 -9.27 -5.65 0.20
C PHE A 223 -7.75 -5.83 0.20
N TYR A 224 -7.11 -5.39 1.29
CA TYR A 224 -5.65 -5.47 1.45
C TYR A 224 -5.23 -6.77 2.11
N CYS A 225 -4.10 -7.29 1.70
CA CYS A 225 -3.44 -8.45 2.29
C CYS A 225 -2.02 -8.08 2.74
N PHE A 226 -1.67 -8.48 3.95
CA PHE A 226 -0.36 -8.22 4.56
C PHE A 226 0.27 -9.53 5.03
N ALA A 227 1.56 -9.70 4.80
CA ALA A 227 2.32 -10.80 5.37
C ALA A 227 2.58 -10.56 6.86
N ILE A 228 2.43 -11.62 7.66
CA ILE A 228 2.62 -11.58 9.11
C ILE A 228 4.02 -12.06 9.55
N ASN A 229 4.85 -12.57 8.62
CA ASN A 229 6.21 -13.11 8.82
C ASN A 229 7.19 -12.64 7.73
#